data_fc1b9bb260eab1de793967d3d4038c2e
#
_entry.id   fc1b9bb260eab1de793967d3d4038c2e
#
_cell.length_a   1.000
_cell.length_b   1.000
_cell.length_c   1.000
_cell.angle_alpha   90.00
_cell.angle_beta   90.00
_cell.angle_gamma   90.00
#
_symmetry.space_group_name_H-M   'P 1'
#
loop_
_entity.id
_entity.type
_entity.pdbx_description
1 polymer ?
#
loop_
_entity_poly.entity_id
_entity_poly.type
_entity_poly.pdbx_seq_one_letter_code
_entity_poly.pdbx_strand_id
1 'polypeptide(L)' 'MKHLTREQRYAISIMLQKGSSQKEIAEAIGKDKSTVSREIKRNSDSRNGKY' A
#
# COMPACT_ATOMS: atom_id res chain seq x y z
N MET A 1 16.67 4.78 3.46
CA MET A 1 15.60 3.93 3.78
C MET A 1 14.41 4.20 3.00
N LYS A 2 13.78 3.18 2.62
CA LYS A 2 12.66 3.32 1.73
C LYS A 2 11.36 2.92 2.34
N HIS A 3 11.24 3.10 3.60
CA HIS A 3 9.99 2.72 4.26
C HIS A 3 8.94 3.78 4.03
N LEU A 4 7.73 3.34 3.90
CA LEU A 4 6.62 4.26 3.79
C LEU A 4 6.33 4.86 5.16
N THR A 5 5.81 6.08 5.14
CA THR A 5 5.40 6.69 6.38
C THR A 5 4.10 6.06 6.82
N ARG A 6 3.75 6.31 8.06
CA ARG A 6 2.50 5.79 8.59
C ARG A 6 1.32 6.33 7.79
N GLU A 7 1.39 7.58 7.40
CA GLU A 7 0.32 8.18 6.64
C GLU A 7 0.18 7.53 5.28
N GLN A 8 1.31 7.21 4.66
CA GLN A 8 1.28 6.56 3.36
C GLN A 8 0.68 5.17 3.47
N ARG A 9 1.01 4.46 4.51
CA ARG A 9 0.45 3.13 4.71
C ARG A 9 -1.04 3.22 4.95
N TYR A 10 -1.44 4.21 5.71
CA TYR A 10 -2.84 4.40 6.00
C TYR A 10 -3.61 4.68 4.71
N ALA A 11 -3.03 5.49 3.85
CA ALA A 11 -3.66 5.81 2.58
C ALA A 11 -3.82 4.55 1.73
N ILE A 12 -2.79 3.70 1.72
CA ILE A 12 -2.87 2.47 0.97
C ILE A 12 -4.02 1.61 1.49
N SER A 13 -4.12 1.50 2.78
CA SER A 13 -5.16 0.69 3.39
C SER A 13 -6.56 1.20 3.01
N ILE A 14 -6.76 2.49 3.12
CA ILE A 14 -8.05 3.07 2.80
C ILE A 14 -8.38 2.89 1.33
N MET A 15 -7.42 3.15 0.47
CA MET A 15 -7.66 3.05 -0.95
C MET A 15 -7.91 1.61 -1.38
N LEU A 16 -7.28 0.67 -0.71
CA LEU A 16 -7.54 -0.73 -0.99
C LEU A 16 -8.97 -1.10 -0.65
N GLN A 17 -9.46 -0.57 0.45
CA GLN A 17 -10.82 -0.84 0.85
C GLN A 17 -11.81 -0.26 -0.15
N LYS A 18 -11.44 0.82 -0.78
CA LYS A 18 -12.29 1.44 -1.78
C LYS A 18 -12.22 0.74 -3.11
N GLY A 19 -11.25 -0.13 -3.27
CA GLY A 19 -11.10 -0.83 -4.53
C GLY A 19 -10.19 -0.10 -5.49
N SER A 20 -9.37 0.81 -5.02
CA SER A 20 -8.45 1.53 -5.88
C SER A 20 -7.37 0.58 -6.39
N SER A 21 -6.88 0.86 -7.59
CA SER A 21 -5.81 0.04 -8.13
C SER A 21 -4.49 0.44 -7.53
N GLN A 22 -3.51 -0.44 -7.67
CA GLN A 22 -2.18 -0.15 -7.14
C GLN A 22 -1.59 1.08 -7.81
N LYS A 23 -1.89 1.26 -9.07
CA LYS A 23 -1.39 2.41 -9.79
C LYS A 23 -1.95 3.69 -9.20
N GLU A 24 -3.22 3.69 -8.90
CA GLU A 24 -3.84 4.86 -8.31
C GLU A 24 -3.28 5.14 -6.93
N ILE A 25 -3.08 4.10 -6.17
CA ILE A 25 -2.52 4.26 -4.85
C ILE A 25 -1.12 4.83 -4.93
N ALA A 26 -0.32 4.31 -5.84
CA ALA A 26 1.05 4.77 -5.98
C ALA A 26 1.09 6.25 -6.32
N GLU A 27 0.21 6.68 -7.19
CA GLU A 27 0.17 8.08 -7.56
C GLU A 27 -0.27 8.94 -6.39
N ALA A 28 -1.18 8.43 -5.61
CA ALA A 28 -1.69 9.19 -4.49
C ALA A 28 -0.62 9.43 -3.43
N ILE A 29 0.22 8.44 -3.20
CA ILE A 29 1.24 8.58 -2.17
C ILE A 29 2.58 8.99 -2.74
N GLY A 30 2.67 9.13 -4.06
CA GLY A 30 3.91 9.58 -4.66
C GLY A 30 5.01 8.53 -4.68
N LYS A 31 4.63 7.28 -4.76
CA LYS A 31 5.59 6.19 -4.81
C LYS A 31 5.38 5.35 -6.05
N ASP A 32 6.35 4.48 -6.31
CA ASP A 32 6.23 3.58 -7.44
C ASP A 32 5.16 2.54 -7.21
N LYS A 33 4.62 2.07 -8.32
CA LYS A 33 3.67 0.99 -8.24
C LYS A 33 4.33 -0.25 -7.62
N SER A 34 5.60 -0.44 -7.90
CA SER A 34 6.33 -1.56 -7.32
C SER A 34 6.35 -1.48 -5.81
N THR A 35 6.57 -0.28 -5.31
CA THR A 35 6.63 -0.08 -3.88
C THR A 35 5.28 -0.41 -3.24
N VAL A 36 4.21 0.04 -3.86
CA VAL A 36 2.87 -0.22 -3.35
C VAL A 36 2.59 -1.72 -3.39
N SER A 37 2.91 -2.35 -4.50
CA SER A 37 2.67 -3.77 -4.64
C SER A 37 3.42 -4.56 -3.58
N ARG A 38 4.65 -4.17 -3.34
CA ARG A 38 5.47 -4.82 -2.35
C ARG A 38 4.89 -4.65 -0.95
N GLU A 39 4.43 -3.46 -0.66
CA GLU A 39 3.86 -3.17 0.64
C GLU A 39 2.59 -3.98 0.86
N ILE A 40 1.75 -4.05 -0.14
CA ILE A 40 0.51 -4.80 -0.04
C ILE A 40 0.81 -6.28 0.16
N LYS A 41 1.73 -6.81 -0.62
CA LYS A 41 2.06 -8.21 -0.53
C LYS A 41 2.64 -8.53 0.83
N ARG A 42 3.47 -7.64 1.34
CA ARG A 42 4.10 -7.86 2.62
C ARG A 42 3.07 -7.94 3.73
N ASN A 43 2.06 -7.10 3.67
CA ASN A 43 1.03 -7.12 4.68
C ASN A 43 0.13 -8.33 4.54
N SER A 44 -0.11 -8.74 3.31
CA SER A 44 -0.92 -9.92 3.09
C SER A 44 -0.23 -11.17 3.59
N ASP A 45 1.09 -11.15 3.49
CA ASP A 45 1.86 -12.30 3.92
C ASP A 45 1.93 -12.40 5.42
N SER A 46 1.53 -11.37 6.11
CA SER A 46 1.62 -11.43 7.55
C SER A 46 0.64 -12.48 8.02
N ARG A 47 0.75 -12.79 9.26
CA ARG A 47 0.02 -13.86 9.81
C ARG A 47 -1.46 -13.76 9.62
N ASN A 48 -1.99 -12.60 9.70
CA ASN A 48 -3.40 -12.43 9.55
C ASN A 48 -3.88 -12.29 8.14
N GLY A 49 -3.02 -11.93 7.27
CA GLY A 49 -3.41 -11.74 5.90
C GLY A 49 -4.39 -10.61 5.70
N LYS A 50 -4.49 -9.72 6.65
CA LYS A 50 -5.40 -8.63 6.54
C LYS A 50 -4.70 -7.34 6.41
N TYR A 51 -5.31 -6.38 5.84
CA TYR A 51 -4.66 -5.10 5.65
C TYR A 51 -5.56 -3.97 6.10
#